data_daef8e9c08c7106110fd81459e852b61
#
_entry.id   daef8e9c08c7106110fd81459e852b61
#
_cell.length_a   1.000
_cell.length_b   1.000
_cell.length_c   1.000
_cell.angle_alpha   90.00
_cell.angle_beta   90.00
_cell.angle_gamma   90.00
#
_symmetry.space_group_name_H-M   'P 1'
#
loop_
_entity.id
_entity.type
_entity.pdbx_description
1 polymer ?
#
loop_
_entity_poly.entity_id
_entity_poly.type
_entity_poly.pdbx_seq_one_letter_code
_entity_poly.pdbx_strand_id
1 'polypeptide(L)' 'MHEVDMTKCLLLSMQQWRQQHQPQTPEVQQVHLQVGDFTCVEPDQLVFTWRTAIQGSWLDGAELAIETVPLVG' A
#
# COMPACT_ATOMS: atom_id res chain seq x y z
N MET A 1 -14.95 -1.65 -1.80
CA MET A 1 -13.82 -2.15 -1.01
C MET A 1 -13.43 -1.09 0.01
N HIS A 2 -13.29 -1.48 1.24
CA HIS A 2 -12.94 -0.55 2.31
C HIS A 2 -11.44 -0.37 2.39
N GLU A 3 -11.02 0.78 2.94
CA GLU A 3 -9.60 1.12 3.07
C GLU A 3 -8.84 0.11 3.91
N VAL A 4 -9.48 -0.45 4.93
CA VAL A 4 -8.88 -1.49 5.78
C VAL A 4 -8.57 -2.74 4.96
N ASP A 5 -9.51 -3.15 4.09
CA ASP A 5 -9.33 -4.34 3.25
C ASP A 5 -8.20 -4.13 2.24
N MET A 6 -8.14 -2.94 1.63
CA MET A 6 -7.06 -2.61 0.70
C MET A 6 -5.71 -2.59 1.39
N THR A 7 -5.66 -2.05 2.61
CA THR A 7 -4.43 -2.03 3.40
C THR A 7 -3.95 -3.45 3.68
N LYS A 8 -4.86 -4.35 4.04
CA LYS A 8 -4.50 -5.77 4.25
C LYS A 8 -3.93 -6.40 2.99
N CYS A 9 -4.55 -6.15 1.84
CA CYS A 9 -4.05 -6.66 0.56
C CYS A 9 -2.67 -6.12 0.24
N LEU A 10 -2.44 -4.84 0.49
CA LEU A 10 -1.13 -4.23 0.27
C LEU A 10 -0.07 -4.86 1.18
N LEU A 11 -0.40 -5.06 2.45
CA LEU A 11 0.55 -5.66 3.39
C LEU A 11 0.91 -7.09 2.98
N LEU A 12 -0.07 -7.87 2.54
CA LEU A 12 0.18 -9.23 2.06
C LEU A 12 1.07 -9.22 0.82
N SER A 13 0.80 -8.32 -0.11
CA SER A 13 1.62 -8.17 -1.32
C SER A 13 3.05 -7.80 -0.97
N MET A 14 3.23 -6.90 -0.03
CA MET A 14 4.56 -6.47 0.39
C MET A 14 5.31 -7.60 1.09
N GLN A 15 4.62 -8.41 1.88
CA GLN A 15 5.24 -9.57 2.52
C GLN A 15 5.71 -10.58 1.49
N GLN A 16 4.90 -10.85 0.47
CA GLN A 16 5.28 -11.76 -0.62
C GLN A 16 6.48 -11.23 -1.38
N TRP A 17 6.49 -9.93 -1.67
CA TRP A 17 7.62 -9.28 -2.32
C TRP A 17 8.91 -9.44 -1.51
N ARG A 18 8.81 -9.22 -0.18
CA ARG A 18 9.95 -9.39 0.71
C ARG A 18 10.48 -10.81 0.70
N GLN A 19 9.58 -11.79 0.73
CA GLN A 19 9.96 -13.20 0.72
C GLN A 19 10.70 -13.58 -0.56
N GLN A 20 10.30 -12.99 -1.69
CA GLN A 20 10.94 -13.25 -2.97
C GLN A 20 12.36 -12.68 -3.03
N HIS A 21 12.68 -11.71 -2.18
CA HIS A 21 13.97 -11.05 -2.17
C HIS A 21 14.89 -11.54 -1.05
N GLN A 22 14.46 -12.53 -0.27
CA GLN A 22 15.31 -13.08 0.78
C GLN A 22 16.52 -13.78 0.17
N PRO A 23 17.67 -13.78 0.87
CA PRO A 23 17.89 -13.31 2.24
C PRO A 23 18.11 -11.81 2.39
N GLN A 24 18.03 -11.05 1.33
CA GLN A 24 18.17 -9.61 1.40
C GLN A 24 16.93 -9.01 2.06
N THR A 25 17.13 -7.95 2.84
CA THR A 25 16.05 -7.21 3.49
C THR A 25 16.07 -5.78 2.97
N PRO A 26 15.51 -5.55 1.76
CA PRO A 26 15.53 -4.20 1.19
C PRO A 26 14.70 -3.25 2.04
N GLU A 27 15.17 -2.02 2.13
CA GLU A 27 14.44 -0.96 2.79
C GLU A 27 13.44 -0.35 1.81
N VAL A 28 12.18 -0.26 2.24
CA VAL A 28 11.12 0.33 1.44
C VAL A 28 10.88 1.75 1.93
N GLN A 29 11.09 2.73 1.07
CA GLN A 29 10.88 4.14 1.38
C GLN A 29 9.51 4.61 0.92
N GLN A 30 9.00 4.06 -0.18
CA GLN A 30 7.74 4.48 -0.75
C GLN A 30 7.08 3.32 -1.48
N VAL A 31 5.77 3.25 -1.35
CA VAL A 31 4.93 2.30 -2.09
C VAL A 31 4.00 3.12 -3.00
N HIS A 32 4.04 2.83 -4.29
CA HIS A 32 3.16 3.47 -5.26
C HIS A 32 1.97 2.57 -5.55
N LEU A 33 0.78 3.10 -5.39
CA LEU A 33 -0.45 2.37 -5.65
C LEU A 33 -1.27 3.10 -6.71
N GLN A 34 -1.65 2.38 -7.76
CA GLN A 34 -2.57 2.89 -8.77
C GLN A 34 -3.95 2.33 -8.51
N VAL A 35 -4.95 3.21 -8.43
CA VAL A 35 -6.35 2.81 -8.25
C VAL A 35 -7.18 3.38 -9.38
N GLY A 36 -8.17 2.62 -9.83
CA GLY A 36 -9.09 3.09 -10.86
C GLY A 36 -10.12 4.04 -10.28
N ASP A 37 -10.63 4.96 -11.11
CA ASP A 37 -11.63 5.93 -10.71
C ASP A 37 -12.92 5.29 -10.20
N PHE A 38 -13.19 4.07 -10.63
CA PHE A 38 -14.40 3.36 -10.22
C PHE A 38 -14.32 2.77 -8.82
N THR A 39 -13.15 2.78 -8.18
CA THR A 39 -13.04 2.30 -6.81
C THR A 39 -13.44 3.42 -5.87
N CYS A 40 -14.37 3.14 -4.96
CA CYS A 40 -14.84 4.12 -3.99
C CYS A 40 -13.89 4.23 -2.81
N VAL A 41 -12.62 4.52 -3.10
CA VAL A 41 -11.58 4.61 -2.09
C VAL A 41 -11.25 6.07 -1.83
N GLU A 42 -11.24 6.45 -0.56
CA GLU A 42 -10.78 7.76 -0.11
C GLU A 42 -9.26 7.72 0.06
N PRO A 43 -8.49 8.41 -0.82
CA PRO A 43 -7.02 8.33 -0.74
C PRO A 43 -6.47 8.75 0.62
N ASP A 44 -7.02 9.82 1.21
CA ASP A 44 -6.53 10.29 2.50
C ASP A 44 -6.77 9.27 3.60
N GLN A 45 -7.91 8.60 3.58
CA GLN A 45 -8.24 7.55 4.54
C GLN A 45 -7.34 6.33 4.36
N LEU A 46 -7.04 5.98 3.12
CA LEU A 46 -6.16 4.86 2.84
C LEU A 46 -4.74 5.15 3.32
N VAL A 47 -4.23 6.35 3.10
CA VAL A 47 -2.91 6.75 3.58
C VAL A 47 -2.86 6.69 5.10
N PHE A 48 -3.90 7.17 5.77
CA PHE A 48 -3.98 7.14 7.23
C PHE A 48 -3.98 5.70 7.75
N THR A 49 -4.80 4.85 7.15
CA THR A 49 -4.90 3.44 7.54
C THR A 49 -3.56 2.73 7.32
N TRP A 50 -2.91 3.01 6.20
CA TRP A 50 -1.59 2.47 5.90
C TRP A 50 -0.57 2.86 6.98
N ARG A 51 -0.48 4.15 7.30
CA ARG A 51 0.48 4.65 8.30
C ARG A 51 0.27 3.98 9.66
N THR A 52 -0.99 3.83 10.04
CA THR A 52 -1.33 3.18 11.30
C THR A 52 -0.93 1.71 11.29
N ALA A 53 -1.19 1.03 10.19
CA ALA A 53 -0.95 -0.41 10.07
C ALA A 53 0.53 -0.77 10.05
N ILE A 54 1.39 0.09 9.50
CA ILE A 54 2.82 -0.22 9.37
C ILE A 54 3.66 0.21 10.56
N GLN A 55 3.08 0.91 11.52
CA GLN A 55 3.82 1.36 12.70
C GLN A 55 4.44 0.18 13.44
N GLY A 56 5.75 0.27 13.71
CA GLY A 56 6.48 -0.77 14.41
C GLY A 56 6.78 -2.01 13.56
N SER A 57 6.42 -2.01 12.28
CA SER A 57 6.72 -3.10 11.37
C SER A 57 7.97 -2.80 10.55
N TRP A 58 8.35 -3.77 9.70
CA TRP A 58 9.49 -3.57 8.79
C TRP A 58 9.22 -2.49 7.75
N LEU A 59 7.96 -2.09 7.57
CA LEU A 59 7.55 -1.03 6.65
C LEU A 59 7.40 0.32 7.34
N ASP A 60 7.71 0.43 8.62
CA ASP A 60 7.55 1.67 9.37
C ASP A 60 8.31 2.79 8.67
N GLY A 61 7.65 3.91 8.46
CA GLY A 61 8.22 5.06 7.77
C GLY A 61 8.03 5.04 6.26
N ALA A 62 7.56 3.94 5.67
CA ALA A 62 7.30 3.88 4.23
C ALA A 62 6.06 4.71 3.88
N GLU A 63 6.18 5.56 2.88
CA GLU A 63 5.08 6.40 2.43
C GLU A 63 4.24 5.67 1.39
N LEU A 64 2.94 5.89 1.44
CA LEU A 64 2.02 5.39 0.43
C LEU A 64 1.62 6.54 -0.49
N ALA A 65 1.99 6.44 -1.76
CA ALA A 65 1.62 7.38 -2.79
C ALA A 65 0.52 6.76 -3.66
N ILE A 66 -0.63 7.41 -3.72
CA ILE A 66 -1.78 6.89 -4.45
C ILE A 66 -1.98 7.71 -5.72
N GLU A 67 -2.06 7.02 -6.83
CA GLU A 67 -2.35 7.62 -8.12
C GLU A 67 -3.70 7.09 -8.61
N THR A 68 -4.60 8.00 -8.94
CA THR A 68 -5.89 7.63 -9.51
C THR A 68 -5.77 7.55 -11.02
N VAL A 69 -6.12 6.40 -11.56
CA VAL A 69 -6.06 6.15 -13.01
C VAL A 69 -7.45 6.35 -13.58
N PRO A 70 -7.61 7.24 -14.57
CA PRO A 70 -8.93 7.47 -15.17
C PRO A 70 -9.41 6.26 -15.94
N LEU A 71 -10.73 6.12 -15.98
CA LEU A 71 -11.35 5.11 -16.82
C LEU A 71 -11.12 5.49 -18.29
N VAL A 72 -10.48 4.58 -19.02
CA VAL A 72 -10.31 4.72 -20.46
C VAL A 72 -11.38 3.86 -21.12
N GLY A 73 -12.34 4.54 -21.68
CA GLY A 73 -13.43 3.84 -22.36
C GLY A 73 -13.03 3.31 -23.72
#